data_f23e08a9c4f6a6ed6bcff0e4f9ec7b2a
#
_entry.id   f23e08a9c4f6a6ed6bcff0e4f9ec7b2a
#
_cell.length_a   1.000
_cell.length_b   1.000
_cell.length_c   1.000
_cell.angle_alpha   90.00
_cell.angle_beta   90.00
_cell.angle_gamma   90.00
#
_symmetry.space_group_name_H-M   'P 1'
#
loop_
_entity.id
_entity.type
_entity.pdbx_description
1 polymer ?
#
loop_
_entity_poly.entity_id
_entity_poly.type
_entity_poly.pdbx_seq_one_letter_code
_entity_poly.pdbx_strand_id
1 'polypeptide(L)'
;LLAWHDRQIADHLEYLAEVRDQAVDASERLEAVLRAYGLLSRHSRGHHDAGFVELLHRDERIGRAHRQVHGMIRDLVAAAAKAGDVRDDVSPDELAGYCISALAGPGMQQSKAAVRRLVSVVLDGLRPPR
;
A
#
# COMPACT_ATOMS: atom_id res chain seq x y z
N LEU A 1 3.55 -4.47 -24.97
CA LEU A 1 2.53 -4.54 -23.93
C LEU A 1 3.09 -4.93 -22.58
N LEU A 2 3.87 -6.02 -22.53
CA LEU A 2 4.50 -6.43 -21.28
C LEU A 2 5.47 -5.38 -20.76
N ALA A 3 6.24 -4.77 -21.66
CA ALA A 3 7.20 -3.74 -21.28
C ALA A 3 6.49 -2.51 -20.70
N TRP A 4 5.31 -2.18 -21.20
CA TRP A 4 4.53 -1.06 -20.68
C TRP A 4 4.05 -1.34 -19.26
N HIS A 5 3.53 -2.54 -19.01
CA HIS A 5 3.08 -2.93 -17.68
C HIS A 5 4.23 -2.99 -16.68
N ASP A 6 5.37 -3.53 -17.11
CA ASP A 6 6.56 -3.59 -16.26
C ASP A 6 7.02 -2.19 -15.88
N ARG A 7 6.95 -1.26 -16.82
CA ARG A 7 7.32 0.12 -16.57
C ARG A 7 6.37 0.77 -15.57
N GLN A 8 5.06 0.51 -15.71
CA GLN A 8 4.08 1.04 -14.77
C GLN A 8 4.32 0.53 -13.35
N ILE A 9 4.58 -0.77 -13.22
CA ILE A 9 4.88 -1.37 -11.92
C ILE A 9 6.13 -0.73 -11.32
N ALA A 10 7.19 -0.61 -12.11
CA ALA A 10 8.43 0.01 -11.65
C ALA A 10 8.21 1.47 -11.24
N ASP A 11 7.45 2.21 -12.02
CA ASP A 11 7.14 3.61 -11.74
C ASP A 11 6.34 3.76 -10.45
N HIS A 12 5.40 2.87 -10.21
CA HIS A 12 4.60 2.88 -8.98
C HIS A 12 5.47 2.60 -7.76
N LEU A 13 6.37 1.60 -7.85
CA LEU A 13 7.27 1.27 -6.76
C LEU A 13 8.22 2.41 -6.48
N GLU A 14 8.75 3.04 -7.51
CA GLU A 14 9.64 4.18 -7.39
C GLU A 14 8.91 5.37 -6.75
N TYR A 15 7.68 5.62 -7.17
CA TYR A 15 6.87 6.68 -6.61
C TYR A 15 6.62 6.47 -5.12
N LEU A 16 6.26 5.24 -4.72
CA LEU A 16 6.06 4.93 -3.30
C LEU A 16 7.34 5.14 -2.49
N ALA A 17 8.49 4.75 -3.05
CA ALA A 17 9.77 4.97 -2.39
C ALA A 17 10.09 6.46 -2.24
N GLU A 18 9.79 7.25 -3.25
CA GLU A 18 9.99 8.71 -3.18
C GLU A 18 9.09 9.33 -2.11
N VAL A 19 7.83 8.93 -2.06
CA VAL A 19 6.87 9.42 -1.06
C VAL A 19 7.39 9.10 0.34
N ARG A 20 7.86 7.86 0.54
CA ARG A 20 8.44 7.44 1.81
C ARG A 20 9.61 8.33 2.20
N ASP A 21 10.51 8.59 1.26
CA ASP A 21 11.76 9.30 1.56
C ASP A 21 11.56 10.79 1.77
N GLN A 22 10.46 11.36 1.30
CA GLN A 22 10.15 12.77 1.50
C GLN A 22 9.65 13.09 2.91
N ALA A 23 9.11 12.11 3.61
CA ALA A 23 8.65 12.31 4.97
C ALA A 23 9.80 12.08 5.96
N VAL A 24 9.71 12.69 7.14
CA VAL A 24 10.83 12.71 8.10
C VAL A 24 10.73 11.59 9.12
N ASP A 25 9.60 11.43 9.80
CA ASP A 25 9.49 10.42 10.85
C ASP A 25 8.73 9.19 10.37
N ALA A 26 8.82 8.11 11.17
CA ALA A 26 8.26 6.81 10.79
C ALA A 26 6.75 6.87 10.59
N SER A 27 6.02 7.56 11.45
CA SER A 27 4.58 7.69 11.33
C SER A 27 4.16 8.45 10.08
N GLU A 28 4.85 9.54 9.80
CA GLU A 28 4.58 10.34 8.60
C GLU A 28 4.87 9.55 7.34
N ARG A 29 5.95 8.78 7.33
CA ARG A 29 6.30 7.92 6.21
C ARG A 29 5.22 6.87 5.97
N LEU A 30 4.77 6.23 7.03
CA LEU A 30 3.73 5.22 6.94
C LEU A 30 2.43 5.81 6.39
N GLU A 31 1.99 6.93 6.93
CA GLU A 31 0.78 7.60 6.48
C GLU A 31 0.89 8.01 5.00
N ALA A 32 2.01 8.60 4.61
CA ALA A 32 2.22 9.07 3.25
C ALA A 32 2.19 7.91 2.25
N VAL A 33 2.85 6.80 2.58
CA VAL A 33 2.89 5.62 1.70
C VAL A 33 1.50 4.97 1.61
N LEU A 34 0.79 4.85 2.72
CA LEU A 34 -0.56 4.27 2.70
C LEU A 34 -1.51 5.12 1.86
N ARG A 35 -1.42 6.43 1.98
CA ARG A 35 -2.25 7.34 1.17
C ARG A 35 -1.92 7.19 -0.32
N ALA A 36 -0.64 7.18 -0.65
CA ALA A 36 -0.21 7.01 -2.03
C ALA A 36 -0.63 5.64 -2.59
N TYR A 37 -0.47 4.58 -1.80
CA TYR A 37 -0.88 3.24 -2.21
C TYR A 37 -2.39 3.17 -2.47
N GLY A 38 -3.19 3.75 -1.58
CA GLY A 38 -4.63 3.78 -1.75
C GLY A 38 -5.06 4.51 -3.03
N LEU A 39 -4.39 5.62 -3.32
CA LEU A 39 -4.68 6.38 -4.54
C LEU A 39 -4.27 5.62 -5.80
N LEU A 40 -3.13 4.94 -5.77
CA LEU A 40 -2.69 4.10 -6.89
C LEU A 40 -3.64 2.93 -7.10
N SER A 41 -4.09 2.30 -6.03
CA SER A 41 -5.02 1.17 -6.11
C SER A 41 -6.35 1.60 -6.71
N ARG A 42 -6.83 2.77 -6.33
CA ARG A 42 -8.06 3.34 -6.89
C ARG A 42 -7.91 3.57 -8.39
N HIS A 43 -6.80 4.15 -8.79
CA HIS A 43 -6.53 4.44 -10.21
C HIS A 43 -6.43 3.15 -11.04
N SER A 44 -5.71 2.16 -10.53
CA SER A 44 -5.49 0.90 -11.25
C SER A 44 -6.77 0.12 -11.51
N ARG A 45 -7.77 0.27 -10.67
CA ARG A 45 -9.02 -0.47 -10.81
C ARG A 45 -9.80 -0.16 -12.06
N GLY A 46 -9.68 1.05 -12.57
CA GLY A 46 -10.38 1.42 -13.80
C GLY A 46 -9.92 0.68 -15.03
N HIS A 47 -8.84 -0.08 -14.95
CA HIS A 47 -8.23 -0.73 -16.10
C HIS A 47 -8.27 -2.26 -16.05
N HIS A 48 -9.12 -2.84 -15.20
CA HIS A 48 -9.10 -4.28 -14.96
C HIS A 48 -9.86 -5.13 -15.96
N ASP A 49 -10.75 -4.56 -16.74
CA ASP A 49 -11.72 -5.35 -17.50
C ASP A 49 -11.12 -6.21 -18.60
N ALA A 50 -9.99 -5.82 -19.17
CA ALA A 50 -9.45 -6.48 -20.35
C ALA A 50 -8.28 -7.41 -20.03
N GLY A 51 -7.84 -7.49 -18.81
CA GLY A 51 -6.57 -8.09 -18.51
C GLY A 51 -6.59 -9.39 -17.70
N PHE A 52 -7.77 -9.99 -17.49
CA PHE A 52 -7.86 -11.09 -16.54
C PHE A 52 -6.98 -12.29 -16.93
N VAL A 53 -7.08 -12.73 -18.19
CA VAL A 53 -6.29 -13.87 -18.67
C VAL A 53 -4.81 -13.53 -18.68
N GLU A 54 -4.49 -12.31 -19.06
CA GLU A 54 -3.11 -11.83 -19.10
C GLU A 54 -2.51 -11.71 -17.71
N LEU A 55 -3.33 -11.36 -16.72
CA LEU A 55 -2.87 -11.32 -15.33
C LEU A 55 -2.42 -12.67 -14.83
N LEU A 56 -3.10 -13.74 -15.24
CA LEU A 56 -2.72 -15.09 -14.86
C LEU A 56 -1.33 -15.45 -15.38
N HIS A 57 -0.95 -14.93 -16.55
CA HIS A 57 0.36 -15.20 -17.14
C HIS A 57 1.47 -14.30 -16.61
N ARG A 58 1.12 -13.27 -15.82
CA ARG A 58 2.08 -12.34 -15.25
C ARG A 58 2.19 -12.44 -13.73
N ASP A 59 1.67 -13.53 -13.18
CA ASP A 59 1.58 -13.70 -11.72
C ASP A 59 2.92 -13.50 -11.02
N GLU A 60 4.01 -13.96 -11.59
CA GLU A 60 5.32 -13.83 -10.96
C GLU A 60 5.76 -12.37 -10.78
N ARG A 61 5.54 -11.55 -11.80
CA ARG A 61 5.93 -10.14 -11.76
C ARG A 61 5.05 -9.34 -10.81
N ILE A 62 3.75 -9.58 -10.90
CA ILE A 62 2.78 -8.95 -10.02
C ILE A 62 3.03 -9.40 -8.58
N GLY A 63 3.30 -10.70 -8.39
CA GLY A 63 3.63 -11.23 -7.07
C GLY A 63 4.87 -10.61 -6.47
N ARG A 64 5.91 -10.38 -7.28
CA ARG A 64 7.12 -9.70 -6.79
C ARG A 64 6.83 -8.25 -6.41
N ALA A 65 6.05 -7.54 -7.23
CA ALA A 65 5.67 -6.18 -6.93
C ALA A 65 4.87 -6.11 -5.63
N HIS A 66 3.92 -7.02 -5.45
CA HIS A 66 3.14 -7.10 -4.21
C HIS A 66 4.03 -7.36 -3.01
N ARG A 67 5.00 -8.26 -3.14
CA ARG A 67 5.92 -8.54 -2.04
C ARG A 67 6.80 -7.35 -1.71
N GLN A 68 7.20 -6.57 -2.73
CA GLN A 68 7.99 -5.37 -2.50
C GLN A 68 7.18 -4.29 -1.78
N VAL A 69 5.94 -4.09 -2.18
CA VAL A 69 5.04 -3.14 -1.50
C VAL A 69 4.76 -3.63 -0.07
N HIS A 70 4.45 -4.91 0.08
CA HIS A 70 4.22 -5.50 1.40
C HIS A 70 5.43 -5.30 2.31
N GLY A 71 6.62 -5.58 1.79
CA GLY A 71 7.87 -5.40 2.55
C GLY A 71 8.11 -3.96 2.95
N MET A 72 7.83 -3.03 2.04
CA MET A 72 7.97 -1.61 2.33
C MET A 72 7.03 -1.18 3.47
N ILE A 73 5.76 -1.56 3.36
CA ILE A 73 4.77 -1.20 4.39
C ILE A 73 5.09 -1.90 5.71
N ARG A 74 5.50 -3.18 5.66
CA ARG A 74 5.94 -3.91 6.85
C ARG A 74 7.07 -3.17 7.57
N ASP A 75 8.08 -2.72 6.82
CA ASP A 75 9.23 -2.04 7.42
C ASP A 75 8.82 -0.70 8.03
N LEU A 76 7.90 0.02 7.38
CA LEU A 76 7.37 1.28 7.91
C LEU A 76 6.54 1.05 9.17
N VAL A 77 5.73 0.00 9.18
CA VAL A 77 4.96 -0.38 10.37
C VAL A 77 5.90 -0.72 11.52
N ALA A 78 6.94 -1.51 11.24
CA ALA A 78 7.91 -1.91 12.25
C ALA A 78 8.62 -0.69 12.85
N ALA A 79 9.04 0.26 12.01
CA ALA A 79 9.70 1.48 12.46
C ALA A 79 8.75 2.33 13.32
N ALA A 80 7.51 2.47 12.91
CA ALA A 80 6.51 3.23 13.67
C ALA A 80 6.17 2.54 14.99
N ALA A 81 6.11 1.22 15.01
CA ALA A 81 5.90 0.46 16.25
C ALA A 81 7.05 0.65 17.23
N LYS A 82 8.28 0.65 16.71
CA LYS A 82 9.46 0.90 17.54
C LYS A 82 9.45 2.30 18.13
N ALA A 83 8.90 3.27 17.40
CA ALA A 83 8.75 4.64 17.88
C ALA A 83 7.56 4.81 18.84
N GLY A 84 6.75 3.78 19.04
CA GLY A 84 5.59 3.84 19.94
C GLY A 84 4.32 4.35 19.30
N ASP A 85 4.31 4.58 17.99
CA ASP A 85 3.16 5.16 17.28
C ASP A 85 2.22 4.12 16.71
N VAL A 86 2.67 2.87 16.60
CA VAL A 86 1.88 1.75 16.09
C VAL A 86 1.88 0.65 17.12
N ARG A 87 0.79 -0.09 17.18
CA ARG A 87 0.64 -1.23 18.12
C ARG A 87 1.69 -2.31 17.87
N ASP A 88 2.10 -2.97 18.92
CA ASP A 88 3.11 -4.03 18.84
C ASP A 88 2.57 -5.41 19.26
N ASP A 89 1.27 -5.51 19.46
CA ASP A 89 0.59 -6.77 19.83
C ASP A 89 0.24 -7.64 18.62
N VAL A 90 0.44 -7.10 17.41
CA VAL A 90 0.25 -7.82 16.13
C VAL A 90 1.54 -7.60 15.34
N SER A 91 2.01 -8.63 14.64
CA SER A 91 3.27 -8.52 13.91
C SER A 91 3.19 -7.48 12.79
N PRO A 92 4.29 -6.79 12.49
CA PRO A 92 4.32 -5.85 11.36
C PRO A 92 3.92 -6.49 10.04
N ASP A 93 4.24 -7.75 9.85
CA ASP A 93 3.88 -8.49 8.63
C ASP A 93 2.36 -8.62 8.50
N GLU A 94 1.68 -8.98 9.58
CA GLU A 94 0.23 -9.08 9.59
C GLU A 94 -0.43 -7.71 9.41
N LEU A 95 0.10 -6.69 10.07
CA LEU A 95 -0.43 -5.33 9.95
C LEU A 95 -0.26 -4.78 8.54
N ALA A 96 0.85 -5.11 7.87
CA ALA A 96 1.05 -4.74 6.48
C ALA A 96 0.00 -5.38 5.58
N GLY A 97 -0.28 -6.65 5.80
CA GLY A 97 -1.34 -7.36 5.07
C GLY A 97 -2.71 -6.72 5.27
N TYR A 98 -3.01 -6.34 6.50
CA TYR A 98 -4.25 -5.64 6.83
C TYR A 98 -4.36 -4.30 6.07
N CYS A 99 -3.31 -3.52 6.08
CA CYS A 99 -3.30 -2.22 5.38
C CYS A 99 -3.54 -2.40 3.88
N ILE A 100 -2.83 -3.33 3.27
CA ILE A 100 -2.95 -3.60 1.84
C ILE A 100 -4.37 -4.07 1.50
N SER A 101 -4.89 -5.01 2.26
CA SER A 101 -6.23 -5.55 2.03
C SER A 101 -7.31 -4.48 2.16
N ALA A 102 -7.18 -3.63 3.17
CA ALA A 102 -8.15 -2.57 3.38
C ALA A 102 -8.14 -1.54 2.25
N LEU A 103 -6.95 -1.19 1.76
CA LEU A 103 -6.82 -0.13 0.76
C LEU A 103 -6.98 -0.62 -0.67
N ALA A 104 -6.77 -1.91 -0.92
CA ALA A 104 -6.92 -2.51 -2.25
C ALA A 104 -8.26 -3.20 -2.47
N GLY A 105 -9.15 -3.18 -1.49
CA GLY A 105 -10.44 -3.87 -1.56
C GLY A 105 -11.33 -3.35 -2.70
N PRO A 106 -12.00 -4.26 -3.43
CA PRO A 106 -12.82 -3.83 -4.57
C PRO A 106 -14.01 -2.97 -4.14
N GLY A 107 -14.26 -1.92 -4.91
CA GLY A 107 -15.43 -1.06 -4.72
C GLY A 107 -15.38 -0.12 -3.53
N MET A 108 -14.27 -0.10 -2.80
CA MET A 108 -14.19 0.67 -1.57
C MET A 108 -13.88 2.15 -1.79
N GLN A 109 -13.04 2.46 -2.77
CA GLN A 109 -12.55 3.81 -2.97
C GLN A 109 -13.12 4.40 -4.25
N GLN A 110 -14.17 5.20 -4.12
CA GLN A 110 -14.79 5.82 -5.28
C GLN A 110 -14.25 7.23 -5.56
N SER A 111 -13.58 7.85 -4.61
CA SER A 111 -13.03 9.19 -4.75
C SER A 111 -11.74 9.33 -3.97
N LYS A 112 -10.96 10.36 -4.27
CA LYS A 112 -9.76 10.67 -3.49
C LYS A 112 -10.10 10.95 -2.03
N ALA A 113 -11.21 11.64 -1.80
CA ALA A 113 -11.65 11.92 -0.42
C ALA A 113 -12.00 10.64 0.32
N ALA A 114 -12.62 9.66 -0.36
CA ALA A 114 -12.93 8.37 0.23
C ALA A 114 -11.65 7.62 0.60
N VAL A 115 -10.62 7.66 -0.25
CA VAL A 115 -9.33 7.04 0.05
C VAL A 115 -8.74 7.66 1.32
N ARG A 116 -8.75 8.98 1.44
CA ARG A 116 -8.22 9.66 2.62
C ARG A 116 -8.94 9.26 3.89
N ARG A 117 -10.28 9.16 3.83
CA ARG A 117 -11.06 8.72 4.99
C ARG A 117 -10.70 7.29 5.38
N LEU A 118 -10.57 6.41 4.40
CA LEU A 118 -10.21 5.01 4.67
C LEU A 118 -8.81 4.89 5.25
N VAL A 119 -7.85 5.66 4.75
CA VAL A 119 -6.50 5.70 5.32
C VAL A 119 -6.56 6.13 6.79
N SER A 120 -7.38 7.12 7.10
CA SER A 120 -7.55 7.57 8.48
C SER A 120 -8.08 6.45 9.37
N VAL A 121 -9.06 5.68 8.89
CA VAL A 121 -9.60 4.53 9.63
C VAL A 121 -8.53 3.45 9.82
N VAL A 122 -7.75 3.16 8.79
CA VAL A 122 -6.67 2.19 8.88
C VAL A 122 -5.65 2.62 9.93
N LEU A 123 -5.24 3.88 9.90
CA LEU A 123 -4.28 4.41 10.87
C LEU A 123 -4.81 4.35 12.29
N ASP A 124 -6.09 4.61 12.48
CA ASP A 124 -6.70 4.49 13.82
C ASP A 124 -6.62 3.05 14.33
N GLY A 125 -6.79 2.07 13.45
CA GLY A 125 -6.65 0.66 13.82
C GLY A 125 -5.22 0.24 14.13
N LEU A 126 -4.24 1.00 13.65
CA LEU A 126 -2.83 0.72 13.92
C LEU A 126 -2.32 1.33 15.22
N ARG A 127 -3.08 2.22 15.84
CA ARG A 127 -2.63 2.88 17.07
C ARG A 127 -2.46 1.85 18.20
N PRO A 128 -1.54 2.11 19.13
CA PRO A 128 -1.37 1.22 20.28
C PRO A 128 -2.67 1.09 21.05
N PRO A 129 -3.00 -0.12 21.56
CA PRO A 129 -4.16 -0.29 22.40
C PRO A 129 -3.95 0.45 23.73
N ARG A 130 -5.04 0.96 24.27
CA ARG A 130 -5.01 1.65 25.57
C ARG A 130 -5.00 0.68 26.73
#